data_521ac99f8e448d8eb868df05b4297f4b
#
_entry.id   521ac99f8e448d8eb868df05b4297f4b
#
_cell.length_a   1.000
_cell.length_b   1.000
_cell.length_c   1.000
_cell.angle_alpha   90.00
_cell.angle_beta   90.00
_cell.angle_gamma   90.00
#
_symmetry.space_group_name_H-M   'P 1'
#
loop_
_entity.id
_entity.type
_entity.pdbx_description
1 polymer ?
#
loop_
_entity_poly.entity_id
_entity_poly.type
_entity_poly.pdbx_seq_one_letter_code
_entity_poly.pdbx_strand_id
1 'polypeptide(L)'
;LPSHILERIFASRLENRNLHLNVGDREILKGVDLEVNAGEVCAIMGPNGSGKSTLAHVLAGRETYEVTAGDVIYEGKNLLGLYPEARAREGVFLAFQYPVEIPGVGNAYLLKAALNAIRKHRGLEELDAMDFLPLVKEKLKLLDMDEEFLSRAVNEGFSGGEKKRNEILQLAVLEPRLAILDETDSGLDIDALKIVASGVNALRSPERAMIVVTHYQR
;
A
#
# COMPACT_ATOMS: atom_id res chain seq x y z
N LEU A 1 10.24 23.91 -20.96
CA LEU A 1 9.21 23.38 -20.04
C LEU A 1 9.02 24.40 -18.93
N PRO A 2 7.78 24.77 -18.53
CA PRO A 2 7.54 25.66 -17.41
C PRO A 2 8.16 25.13 -16.13
N SER A 3 8.77 26.00 -15.30
CA SER A 3 9.47 25.63 -14.08
C SER A 3 8.64 24.77 -13.10
N HIS A 4 7.32 25.03 -13.01
CA HIS A 4 6.39 24.27 -12.18
C HIS A 4 6.14 22.82 -12.65
N ILE A 5 6.47 22.46 -13.89
CA ILE A 5 6.41 21.07 -14.37
C ILE A 5 7.68 20.33 -13.93
N LEU A 6 8.83 20.99 -13.96
CA LEU A 6 10.09 20.41 -13.47
C LEU A 6 10.06 20.19 -11.95
N GLU A 7 9.50 21.13 -11.19
CA GLU A 7 9.32 20.98 -9.73
C GLU A 7 8.43 19.79 -9.35
N ARG A 8 7.41 19.46 -10.15
CA ARG A 8 6.56 18.27 -9.93
C ARG A 8 7.26 16.94 -10.26
N ILE A 9 8.26 16.95 -11.13
CA ILE A 9 9.01 15.74 -11.52
C ILE A 9 10.01 15.34 -10.44
N PHE A 10 10.48 16.31 -9.61
CA PHE A 10 11.49 16.10 -8.57
C PHE A 10 10.95 16.25 -7.13
N ALA A 11 9.64 16.46 -6.96
CA ALA A 11 9.06 16.50 -5.62
C ALA A 11 9.05 15.11 -4.98
N SER A 12 9.53 14.99 -3.75
CA SER A 12 9.44 13.76 -2.98
C SER A 12 7.97 13.35 -2.82
N ARG A 13 7.68 12.06 -3.02
CA ARG A 13 6.33 11.52 -2.83
C ARG A 13 5.97 11.49 -1.36
N LEU A 14 6.93 11.06 -0.53
CA LEU A 14 6.82 10.96 0.92
C LEU A 14 8.10 11.48 1.54
N GLU A 15 7.97 12.29 2.58
CA GLU A 15 9.08 12.78 3.38
C GLU A 15 8.70 12.73 4.87
N ASN A 16 9.42 11.91 5.64
CA ASN A 16 9.38 11.95 7.09
C ASN A 16 10.55 12.79 7.60
N ARG A 17 10.27 13.68 8.53
CA ARG A 17 11.28 14.52 9.16
C ARG A 17 11.26 14.33 10.66
N ASN A 18 12.35 13.78 11.21
CA ASN A 18 12.55 13.59 12.65
C ASN A 18 11.33 12.95 13.34
N LEU A 19 10.80 11.87 12.76
CA LEU A 19 9.57 11.24 13.22
C LEU A 19 9.81 10.46 14.52
N HIS A 20 9.14 10.87 15.60
CA HIS A 20 9.11 10.19 16.89
C HIS A 20 7.72 9.61 17.16
N LEU A 21 7.68 8.43 17.76
CA LEU A 21 6.42 7.73 17.99
C LEU A 21 6.50 6.82 19.20
N ASN A 22 5.42 6.84 20.00
CA ASN A 22 5.21 5.95 21.13
C ASN A 22 4.16 4.88 20.83
N VAL A 23 4.36 3.70 21.44
CA VAL A 23 3.36 2.65 21.57
C VAL A 23 3.18 2.40 23.07
N GLY A 24 2.09 2.89 23.65
CA GLY A 24 1.97 3.04 25.09
C GLY A 24 3.08 3.95 25.63
N ASP A 25 3.74 3.54 26.70
CA ASP A 25 4.82 4.31 27.35
C ASP A 25 6.20 4.12 26.68
N ARG A 26 6.28 3.36 25.60
CA ARG A 26 7.56 3.04 24.94
C ARG A 26 7.74 3.78 23.63
N GLU A 27 8.81 4.56 23.55
CA GLU A 27 9.24 5.16 22.29
C GLU A 27 9.81 4.09 21.34
N ILE A 28 9.20 3.96 20.16
CA ILE A 28 9.57 2.98 19.14
C ILE A 28 10.33 3.65 18.00
N LEU A 29 9.82 4.76 17.46
CA LEU A 29 10.54 5.55 16.47
C LEU A 29 11.23 6.72 17.16
N LYS A 30 12.52 6.92 16.87
CA LYS A 30 13.41 7.82 17.57
C LYS A 30 14.10 8.77 16.60
N GLY A 31 13.33 9.66 15.98
CA GLY A 31 13.84 10.59 15.00
C GLY A 31 14.13 9.95 13.65
N VAL A 32 13.12 9.34 13.04
CA VAL A 32 13.26 8.68 11.72
C VAL A 32 13.12 9.71 10.62
N ASP A 33 14.14 9.79 9.76
CA ASP A 33 14.10 10.52 8.50
C ASP A 33 14.00 9.53 7.35
N LEU A 34 13.08 9.78 6.42
CA LEU A 34 12.88 8.96 5.22
C LEU A 34 12.34 9.82 4.10
N GLU A 35 12.96 9.76 2.95
CA GLU A 35 12.47 10.36 1.71
C GLU A 35 12.31 9.28 0.65
N VAL A 36 11.16 9.29 -0.04
CA VAL A 36 10.86 8.37 -1.14
C VAL A 36 10.26 9.15 -2.29
N ASN A 37 10.89 9.07 -3.45
CA ASN A 37 10.49 9.78 -4.65
C ASN A 37 9.48 8.96 -5.49
N ALA A 38 8.76 9.63 -6.38
CA ALA A 38 7.94 8.94 -7.38
C ALA A 38 8.81 8.01 -8.23
N GLY A 39 8.33 6.80 -8.52
CA GLY A 39 9.05 5.76 -9.25
C GLY A 39 10.09 5.00 -8.44
N GLU A 40 10.39 5.42 -7.22
CA GLU A 40 11.37 4.80 -6.34
C GLU A 40 10.81 3.58 -5.62
N VAL A 41 11.65 2.57 -5.42
CA VAL A 41 11.41 1.43 -4.53
C VAL A 41 12.43 1.50 -3.40
N CYS A 42 11.95 1.85 -2.21
CA CYS A 42 12.76 1.95 -1.00
C CYS A 42 12.60 0.70 -0.15
N ALA A 43 13.69 -0.01 0.15
CA ALA A 43 13.67 -1.17 1.04
C ALA A 43 14.04 -0.76 2.47
N ILE A 44 13.16 -1.08 3.42
CA ILE A 44 13.41 -0.89 4.85
C ILE A 44 13.76 -2.24 5.47
N MET A 45 14.99 -2.35 5.95
CA MET A 45 15.53 -3.57 6.55
C MET A 45 16.00 -3.31 7.97
N GLY A 46 16.05 -4.37 8.78
CA GLY A 46 16.52 -4.30 10.16
C GLY A 46 16.03 -5.47 11.01
N PRO A 47 16.54 -5.62 12.23
CA PRO A 47 16.14 -6.71 13.13
C PRO A 47 14.66 -6.60 13.54
N ASN A 48 14.13 -7.71 14.08
CA ASN A 48 12.79 -7.73 14.65
C ASN A 48 12.69 -6.72 15.81
N GLY A 49 11.58 -6.01 15.89
CA GLY A 49 11.34 -5.00 16.91
C GLY A 49 12.04 -3.66 16.69
N SER A 50 12.67 -3.43 15.53
CA SER A 50 13.32 -2.13 15.20
C SER A 50 12.34 -1.02 14.77
N GLY A 51 11.03 -1.30 14.69
CA GLY A 51 10.02 -0.30 14.36
C GLY A 51 9.61 -0.26 12.89
N LYS A 52 10.06 -1.19 12.01
CA LYS A 52 9.74 -1.20 10.58
C LYS A 52 8.23 -1.24 10.30
N SER A 53 7.53 -2.24 10.84
CA SER A 53 6.08 -2.35 10.70
C SER A 53 5.34 -1.23 11.42
N THR A 54 5.91 -0.69 12.51
CA THR A 54 5.37 0.49 13.19
C THR A 54 5.38 1.69 12.25
N LEU A 55 6.48 1.93 11.55
CA LEU A 55 6.56 3.00 10.55
C LEU A 55 5.54 2.78 9.41
N ALA A 56 5.45 1.57 8.86
CA ALA A 56 4.48 1.23 7.83
C ALA A 56 3.03 1.55 8.27
N HIS A 57 2.67 1.15 9.48
CA HIS A 57 1.33 1.35 10.04
C HIS A 57 1.03 2.82 10.34
N VAL A 58 2.02 3.60 10.81
CA VAL A 58 1.85 5.04 11.03
C VAL A 58 1.62 5.77 9.73
N LEU A 59 2.35 5.42 8.67
CA LEU A 59 2.15 6.00 7.35
C LEU A 59 0.75 5.67 6.78
N ALA A 60 0.20 4.50 7.09
CA ALA A 60 -1.15 4.11 6.73
C ALA A 60 -2.25 4.71 7.63
N GLY A 61 -1.89 5.34 8.76
CA GLY A 61 -2.82 6.05 9.63
C GLY A 61 -3.38 5.23 10.80
N ARG A 62 -2.67 4.20 11.27
CA ARG A 62 -3.14 3.42 12.41
C ARG A 62 -3.24 4.29 13.68
N GLU A 63 -4.46 4.47 14.17
CA GLU A 63 -4.80 5.39 15.26
C GLU A 63 -4.26 5.01 16.64
N THR A 64 -3.84 3.74 16.81
CA THR A 64 -3.31 3.27 18.10
C THR A 64 -1.89 3.75 18.40
N TYR A 65 -1.26 4.47 17.48
CA TYR A 65 0.09 4.98 17.61
C TYR A 65 0.10 6.49 17.83
N GLU A 66 0.85 6.92 18.84
CA GLU A 66 0.99 8.33 19.19
C GLU A 66 2.27 8.92 18.60
N VAL A 67 2.13 9.77 17.59
CA VAL A 67 3.24 10.56 17.06
C VAL A 67 3.52 11.70 18.02
N THR A 68 4.72 11.70 18.62
CA THR A 68 5.11 12.65 19.66
C THR A 68 5.90 13.84 19.12
N ALA A 69 6.58 13.66 17.98
CA ALA A 69 7.30 14.74 17.28
C ALA A 69 7.57 14.38 15.81
N GLY A 70 7.91 15.38 15.02
CA GLY A 70 8.22 15.25 13.60
C GLY A 70 7.02 15.39 12.70
N ASP A 71 7.28 15.36 11.40
CA ASP A 71 6.28 15.52 10.33
C ASP A 71 6.34 14.39 9.33
N VAL A 72 5.19 14.10 8.72
CA VAL A 72 5.08 13.21 7.56
C VAL A 72 4.39 13.97 6.45
N ILE A 73 5.14 14.37 5.44
CA ILE A 73 4.64 15.11 4.29
C ILE A 73 4.47 14.13 3.12
N TYR A 74 3.28 14.10 2.56
CA TYR A 74 2.93 13.29 1.40
C TYR A 74 2.32 14.19 0.34
N GLU A 75 2.95 14.26 -0.84
CA GLU A 75 2.56 15.17 -1.93
C GLU A 75 2.31 16.62 -1.45
N GLY A 76 3.16 17.11 -0.56
CA GLY A 76 3.08 18.47 -0.01
C GLY A 76 2.03 18.66 1.08
N LYS A 77 1.30 17.60 1.48
CA LYS A 77 0.29 17.64 2.56
C LYS A 77 0.79 16.92 3.81
N ASN A 78 0.48 17.44 4.98
CA ASN A 78 0.76 16.72 6.23
C ASN A 78 -0.18 15.50 6.34
N LEU A 79 0.42 14.31 6.35
CA LEU A 79 -0.30 13.04 6.39
C LEU A 79 -0.84 12.73 7.79
N LEU A 80 -0.19 13.22 8.85
CA LEU A 80 -0.52 12.89 10.23
C LEU A 80 -1.93 13.37 10.63
N GLY A 81 -2.42 14.44 10.01
CA GLY A 81 -3.76 14.96 10.26
C GLY A 81 -4.89 14.21 9.54
N LEU A 82 -4.57 13.20 8.72
CA LEU A 82 -5.55 12.46 7.93
C LEU A 82 -5.88 11.11 8.56
N TYR A 83 -7.18 10.78 8.62
CA TYR A 83 -7.66 9.44 8.97
C TYR A 83 -7.27 8.39 7.91
N PRO A 84 -7.23 7.09 8.24
CA PRO A 84 -6.80 6.03 7.33
C PRO A 84 -7.55 6.01 5.99
N GLU A 85 -8.87 6.19 6.01
CA GLU A 85 -9.68 6.22 4.80
C GLU A 85 -9.40 7.45 3.91
N ALA A 86 -9.03 8.58 4.50
CA ALA A 86 -8.61 9.76 3.75
C ALA A 86 -7.26 9.52 3.07
N ARG A 87 -6.30 8.92 3.78
CA ARG A 87 -4.99 8.52 3.22
C ARG A 87 -5.16 7.52 2.07
N ALA A 88 -6.05 6.54 2.21
CA ALA A 88 -6.34 5.58 1.15
C ALA A 88 -6.89 6.28 -0.10
N ARG A 89 -7.79 7.25 0.04
CA ARG A 89 -8.33 8.04 -1.08
C ARG A 89 -7.26 8.93 -1.73
N GLU A 90 -6.30 9.45 -0.96
CA GLU A 90 -5.14 10.18 -1.49
C GLU A 90 -4.17 9.27 -2.24
N GLY A 91 -4.31 7.96 -2.11
CA GLY A 91 -3.52 6.96 -2.82
C GLY A 91 -2.40 6.33 -2.02
N VAL A 92 -2.52 6.28 -0.69
CA VAL A 92 -1.67 5.48 0.20
C VAL A 92 -2.28 4.10 0.35
N PHE A 93 -1.49 3.05 0.13
CA PHE A 93 -1.90 1.65 0.26
C PHE A 93 -0.94 0.92 1.21
N LEU A 94 -1.50 0.08 2.08
CA LEU A 94 -0.73 -0.81 2.94
C LEU A 94 -1.12 -2.27 2.66
N ALA A 95 -0.16 -3.07 2.22
CA ALA A 95 -0.24 -4.53 2.26
C ALA A 95 0.23 -4.99 3.65
N PHE A 96 -0.62 -5.69 4.36
CA PHE A 96 -0.38 -6.10 5.74
C PHE A 96 0.52 -7.33 5.83
N GLN A 97 1.30 -7.43 6.87
CA GLN A 97 2.00 -8.67 7.23
C GLN A 97 1.02 -9.85 7.34
N TYR A 98 -0.12 -9.62 7.99
CA TYR A 98 -1.23 -10.58 8.12
C TYR A 98 -2.51 -9.97 7.51
N PRO A 99 -2.86 -10.31 6.26
CA PRO A 99 -4.04 -9.79 5.59
C PRO A 99 -5.33 -10.14 6.34
N VAL A 100 -6.19 -9.12 6.52
CA VAL A 100 -7.45 -9.26 7.29
C VAL A 100 -8.48 -10.02 6.46
N GLU A 101 -9.24 -10.90 7.11
CA GLU A 101 -10.42 -11.54 6.53
C GLU A 101 -11.66 -10.65 6.71
N ILE A 102 -12.48 -10.53 5.67
CA ILE A 102 -13.76 -9.83 5.72
C ILE A 102 -14.86 -10.80 5.29
N PRO A 103 -15.38 -11.62 6.21
CA PRO A 103 -16.38 -12.62 5.90
C PRO A 103 -17.62 -12.03 5.26
N GLY A 104 -18.14 -12.70 4.24
CA GLY A 104 -19.35 -12.29 3.53
C GLY A 104 -19.21 -11.08 2.58
N VAL A 105 -18.03 -10.46 2.50
CA VAL A 105 -17.75 -9.37 1.56
C VAL A 105 -16.94 -9.90 0.39
N GLY A 106 -17.53 -10.01 -0.80
CA GLY A 106 -16.84 -10.49 -2.00
C GLY A 106 -15.74 -9.53 -2.48
N ASN A 107 -14.63 -10.08 -3.01
CA ASN A 107 -13.51 -9.29 -3.51
C ASN A 107 -13.94 -8.28 -4.60
N ALA A 108 -14.78 -8.69 -5.55
CA ALA A 108 -15.27 -7.78 -6.60
C ALA A 108 -16.00 -6.58 -6.01
N TYR A 109 -16.83 -6.80 -4.97
CA TYR A 109 -17.56 -5.74 -4.31
C TYR A 109 -16.60 -4.77 -3.59
N LEU A 110 -15.66 -5.30 -2.79
CA LEU A 110 -14.67 -4.49 -2.09
C LEU A 110 -13.83 -3.65 -3.07
N LEU A 111 -13.29 -4.29 -4.09
CA LEU A 111 -12.41 -3.63 -5.07
C LEU A 111 -13.15 -2.52 -5.82
N LYS A 112 -14.39 -2.77 -6.27
CA LYS A 112 -15.21 -1.75 -6.96
C LYS A 112 -15.54 -0.58 -6.04
N ALA A 113 -15.96 -0.86 -4.80
CA ALA A 113 -16.31 0.18 -3.83
C ALA A 113 -15.08 1.05 -3.48
N ALA A 114 -13.92 0.42 -3.23
CA ALA A 114 -12.68 1.13 -2.92
C ALA A 114 -12.19 1.97 -4.11
N LEU A 115 -12.18 1.39 -5.33
CA LEU A 115 -11.80 2.12 -6.53
C LEU A 115 -12.70 3.32 -6.79
N ASN A 116 -14.01 3.16 -6.64
CA ASN A 116 -14.98 4.25 -6.83
C ASN A 116 -14.82 5.34 -5.77
N ALA A 117 -14.51 4.99 -4.53
CA ALA A 117 -14.20 5.97 -3.49
C ALA A 117 -12.97 6.83 -3.85
N ILE A 118 -11.91 6.20 -4.41
CA ILE A 118 -10.72 6.90 -4.90
C ILE A 118 -11.05 7.77 -6.11
N ARG A 119 -11.80 7.25 -7.09
CA ARG A 119 -12.21 7.98 -8.29
C ARG A 119 -13.03 9.22 -7.93
N LYS A 120 -14.03 9.07 -7.07
CA LYS A 120 -14.84 10.18 -6.57
C LYS A 120 -14.01 11.25 -5.88
N HIS A 121 -13.05 10.85 -5.04
CA HIS A 121 -12.13 11.77 -4.38
C HIS A 121 -11.29 12.57 -5.38
N ARG A 122 -10.94 11.95 -6.51
CA ARG A 122 -10.19 12.58 -7.62
C ARG A 122 -11.07 13.36 -8.61
N GLY A 123 -12.38 13.47 -8.37
CA GLY A 123 -13.33 14.13 -9.26
C GLY A 123 -13.63 13.36 -10.55
N LEU A 124 -13.39 12.04 -10.56
CA LEU A 124 -13.68 11.15 -11.68
C LEU A 124 -15.04 10.47 -11.48
N GLU A 125 -15.71 10.12 -12.57
CA GLU A 125 -16.96 9.36 -12.52
C GLU A 125 -16.76 7.97 -11.92
N GLU A 126 -17.76 7.50 -11.16
CA GLU A 126 -17.77 6.15 -10.62
C GLU A 126 -17.97 5.12 -11.76
N LEU A 127 -17.27 4.00 -11.68
CA LEU A 127 -17.46 2.88 -12.61
C LEU A 127 -18.70 2.08 -12.21
N ASP A 128 -19.51 1.76 -13.18
CA ASP A 128 -20.56 0.76 -12.99
C ASP A 128 -19.98 -0.68 -13.03
N ALA A 129 -20.85 -1.70 -13.06
CA ALA A 129 -20.40 -3.09 -13.11
C ALA A 129 -19.84 -3.47 -14.48
N MET A 130 -20.36 -2.84 -15.54
CA MET A 130 -19.98 -3.15 -16.92
C MET A 130 -18.58 -2.62 -17.24
N ASP A 131 -18.22 -1.46 -16.69
CA ASP A 131 -16.90 -0.85 -16.86
C ASP A 131 -15.86 -1.45 -15.91
N PHE A 132 -16.26 -1.78 -14.67
CA PHE A 132 -15.36 -2.35 -13.67
C PHE A 132 -14.89 -3.76 -14.02
N LEU A 133 -15.78 -4.63 -14.54
CA LEU A 133 -15.46 -6.04 -14.75
C LEU A 133 -14.34 -6.26 -15.78
N PRO A 134 -14.32 -5.62 -16.95
CA PRO A 134 -13.19 -5.70 -17.88
C PRO A 134 -11.88 -5.23 -17.27
N LEU A 135 -11.90 -4.12 -16.52
CA LEU A 135 -10.71 -3.58 -15.85
C LEU A 135 -10.10 -4.58 -14.88
N VAL A 136 -10.90 -5.18 -13.98
CA VAL A 136 -10.37 -6.10 -12.99
C VAL A 136 -9.90 -7.41 -13.63
N LYS A 137 -10.54 -7.88 -14.70
CA LYS A 137 -10.10 -9.08 -15.46
C LYS A 137 -8.75 -8.85 -16.14
N GLU A 138 -8.49 -7.67 -16.65
CA GLU A 138 -7.16 -7.30 -17.17
C GLU A 138 -6.09 -7.40 -16.10
N LYS A 139 -6.37 -6.90 -14.87
CA LYS A 139 -5.44 -6.99 -13.74
C LYS A 139 -5.21 -8.43 -13.28
N LEU A 140 -6.25 -9.25 -13.23
CA LEU A 140 -6.12 -10.70 -12.95
C LEU A 140 -5.21 -11.38 -13.97
N LYS A 141 -5.41 -11.11 -15.26
CA LYS A 141 -4.56 -11.65 -16.34
C LYS A 141 -3.11 -11.20 -16.21
N LEU A 142 -2.86 -9.94 -15.88
CA LEU A 142 -1.51 -9.40 -15.65
C LEU A 142 -0.79 -10.15 -14.52
N LEU A 143 -1.53 -10.57 -13.49
CA LEU A 143 -1.02 -11.22 -12.28
C LEU A 143 -1.08 -12.75 -12.34
N ASP A 144 -1.50 -13.33 -13.47
CA ASP A 144 -1.74 -14.77 -13.62
C ASP A 144 -2.63 -15.34 -12.50
N MET A 145 -3.77 -14.67 -12.26
CA MET A 145 -4.73 -15.02 -11.22
C MET A 145 -6.07 -15.47 -11.84
N ASP A 146 -6.72 -16.44 -11.18
CA ASP A 146 -8.02 -16.94 -11.59
C ASP A 146 -9.13 -15.93 -11.27
N GLU A 147 -10.16 -15.86 -12.15
CA GLU A 147 -11.35 -15.04 -11.95
C GLU A 147 -12.17 -15.47 -10.71
N GLU A 148 -12.00 -16.69 -10.23
CA GLU A 148 -12.64 -17.19 -9.01
C GLU A 148 -12.36 -16.32 -7.79
N PHE A 149 -11.18 -15.69 -7.72
CA PHE A 149 -10.84 -14.74 -6.66
C PHE A 149 -11.87 -13.62 -6.50
N LEU A 150 -12.53 -13.21 -7.58
CA LEU A 150 -13.52 -12.12 -7.53
C LEU A 150 -14.80 -12.50 -6.80
N SER A 151 -15.21 -13.77 -6.88
CA SER A 151 -16.45 -14.26 -6.27
C SER A 151 -16.28 -14.65 -4.81
N ARG A 152 -15.08 -14.96 -4.37
CA ARG A 152 -14.78 -15.36 -2.98
C ARG A 152 -14.81 -14.15 -2.05
N ALA A 153 -15.19 -14.37 -0.80
CA ALA A 153 -15.09 -13.35 0.25
C ALA A 153 -13.63 -12.98 0.51
N VAL A 154 -13.40 -11.73 0.89
CA VAL A 154 -12.05 -11.17 1.06
C VAL A 154 -11.26 -11.99 2.08
N ASN A 155 -10.27 -12.72 1.61
CA ASN A 155 -9.34 -13.53 2.38
C ASN A 155 -9.95 -14.67 3.22
N GLU A 156 -11.27 -14.85 3.21
CA GLU A 156 -11.97 -15.90 3.97
C GLU A 156 -11.61 -17.29 3.41
N GLY A 157 -11.01 -18.13 4.26
CA GLY A 157 -10.56 -19.45 3.85
C GLY A 157 -9.40 -19.48 2.86
N PHE A 158 -8.74 -18.36 2.61
CA PHE A 158 -7.56 -18.31 1.76
C PHE A 158 -6.33 -18.86 2.48
N SER A 159 -5.48 -19.57 1.76
CA SER A 159 -4.13 -19.88 2.20
C SER A 159 -3.29 -18.60 2.37
N GLY A 160 -2.15 -18.67 3.05
CA GLY A 160 -1.25 -17.53 3.19
C GLY A 160 -0.82 -16.95 1.85
N GLY A 161 -0.49 -17.81 0.89
CA GLY A 161 -0.13 -17.39 -0.47
C GLY A 161 -1.28 -16.72 -1.22
N GLU A 162 -2.51 -17.27 -1.13
CA GLU A 162 -3.69 -16.66 -1.75
C GLU A 162 -4.00 -15.28 -1.14
N LYS A 163 -3.87 -15.12 0.19
CA LYS A 163 -4.04 -13.82 0.86
C LYS A 163 -3.07 -12.77 0.33
N LYS A 164 -1.80 -13.12 0.16
CA LYS A 164 -0.79 -12.21 -0.40
C LYS A 164 -1.07 -11.89 -1.88
N ARG A 165 -1.45 -12.88 -2.69
CA ARG A 165 -1.87 -12.65 -4.07
C ARG A 165 -3.07 -11.72 -4.14
N ASN A 166 -4.04 -11.85 -3.23
CA ASN A 166 -5.19 -10.96 -3.16
C ASN A 166 -4.80 -9.51 -2.81
N GLU A 167 -3.80 -9.29 -1.95
CA GLU A 167 -3.26 -7.95 -1.69
C GLU A 167 -2.58 -7.35 -2.94
N ILE A 168 -1.85 -8.17 -3.71
CA ILE A 168 -1.27 -7.72 -4.98
C ILE A 168 -2.36 -7.37 -6.01
N LEU A 169 -3.47 -8.12 -6.03
CA LEU A 169 -4.64 -7.78 -6.86
C LEU A 169 -5.24 -6.43 -6.42
N GLN A 170 -5.40 -6.20 -5.12
CA GLN A 170 -5.86 -4.91 -4.61
C GLN A 170 -4.92 -3.77 -5.03
N LEU A 171 -3.60 -3.95 -4.91
CA LEU A 171 -2.59 -3.00 -5.36
C LEU A 171 -2.72 -2.70 -6.87
N ALA A 172 -2.96 -3.74 -7.68
CA ALA A 172 -3.11 -3.61 -9.14
C ALA A 172 -4.38 -2.83 -9.54
N VAL A 173 -5.48 -3.07 -8.85
CA VAL A 173 -6.80 -2.46 -9.16
C VAL A 173 -6.90 -1.03 -8.64
N LEU A 174 -6.40 -0.78 -7.42
CA LEU A 174 -6.52 0.53 -6.78
C LEU A 174 -5.48 1.55 -7.27
N GLU A 175 -4.40 1.09 -7.88
CA GLU A 175 -3.33 1.91 -8.46
C GLU A 175 -2.88 3.05 -7.52
N PRO A 176 -2.43 2.73 -6.31
CA PRO A 176 -1.99 3.74 -5.35
C PRO A 176 -0.74 4.45 -5.85
N ARG A 177 -0.54 5.68 -5.38
CA ARG A 177 0.67 6.47 -5.63
C ARG A 177 1.81 6.11 -4.68
N LEU A 178 1.46 5.69 -3.45
CA LEU A 178 2.39 5.16 -2.46
C LEU A 178 1.92 3.78 -2.01
N ALA A 179 2.69 2.75 -2.31
CA ALA A 179 2.45 1.38 -1.85
C ALA A 179 3.44 1.03 -0.75
N ILE A 180 2.94 0.62 0.40
CA ILE A 180 3.72 0.15 1.54
C ILE A 180 3.47 -1.34 1.66
N LEU A 181 4.51 -2.15 1.53
CA LEU A 181 4.45 -3.61 1.56
C LEU A 181 5.14 -4.09 2.85
N ASP A 182 4.33 -4.42 3.87
CA ASP A 182 4.86 -4.82 5.18
C ASP A 182 5.02 -6.33 5.24
N GLU A 183 6.29 -6.79 5.13
CA GLU A 183 6.68 -8.21 5.18
C GLU A 183 5.80 -9.13 4.30
N THR A 184 5.48 -8.66 3.09
CA THR A 184 4.65 -9.43 2.14
C THR A 184 5.32 -10.71 1.66
N ASP A 185 6.62 -10.86 1.90
CA ASP A 185 7.47 -12.01 1.62
C ASP A 185 7.52 -13.02 2.79
N SER A 186 7.01 -12.66 3.97
CA SER A 186 7.09 -13.50 5.17
C SER A 186 6.11 -14.69 5.12
N GLY A 187 6.61 -15.88 5.50
CA GLY A 187 5.78 -17.08 5.63
C GLY A 187 5.32 -17.70 4.31
N LEU A 188 5.86 -17.28 3.18
CA LEU A 188 5.59 -17.83 1.87
C LEU A 188 6.57 -18.94 1.49
N ASP A 189 6.09 -19.94 0.77
CA ASP A 189 6.98 -20.84 0.03
C ASP A 189 7.65 -20.11 -1.16
N ILE A 190 8.64 -20.76 -1.76
CA ILE A 190 9.44 -20.15 -2.83
C ILE A 190 8.59 -19.77 -4.05
N ASP A 191 7.56 -20.54 -4.36
CA ASP A 191 6.73 -20.30 -5.55
C ASP A 191 5.75 -19.15 -5.31
N ALA A 192 5.11 -19.10 -4.14
CA ALA A 192 4.28 -17.96 -3.75
C ALA A 192 5.10 -16.67 -3.67
N LEU A 193 6.35 -16.73 -3.16
CA LEU A 193 7.25 -15.59 -3.12
C LEU A 193 7.58 -15.06 -4.53
N LYS A 194 7.88 -15.96 -5.49
CA LYS A 194 8.11 -15.56 -6.89
C LYS A 194 6.92 -14.87 -7.52
N ILE A 195 5.70 -15.38 -7.26
CA ILE A 195 4.46 -14.79 -7.78
C ILE A 195 4.27 -13.38 -7.20
N VAL A 196 4.42 -13.19 -5.89
CA VAL A 196 4.32 -11.88 -5.24
C VAL A 196 5.38 -10.92 -5.78
N ALA A 197 6.64 -11.36 -5.87
CA ALA A 197 7.72 -10.53 -6.41
C ALA A 197 7.49 -10.14 -7.87
N SER A 198 7.02 -11.07 -8.70
CA SER A 198 6.66 -10.80 -10.10
C SER A 198 5.51 -9.80 -10.20
N GLY A 199 4.48 -9.95 -9.37
CA GLY A 199 3.35 -9.03 -9.30
C GLY A 199 3.79 -7.61 -8.89
N VAL A 200 4.59 -7.49 -7.84
CA VAL A 200 5.14 -6.19 -7.40
C VAL A 200 5.96 -5.55 -8.52
N ASN A 201 6.83 -6.32 -9.20
CA ASN A 201 7.64 -5.80 -10.30
C ASN A 201 6.79 -5.36 -11.51
N ALA A 202 5.74 -6.11 -11.86
CA ALA A 202 4.82 -5.75 -12.94
C ALA A 202 4.04 -4.46 -12.64
N LEU A 203 3.86 -4.13 -11.36
CA LEU A 203 3.12 -2.96 -10.90
C LEU A 203 4.02 -1.72 -10.66
N ARG A 204 5.34 -1.81 -10.91
CA ARG A 204 6.21 -0.63 -10.84
C ARG A 204 5.82 0.37 -11.93
N SER A 205 5.80 1.65 -11.58
CA SER A 205 5.58 2.74 -12.52
C SER A 205 6.36 3.98 -12.12
N PRO A 206 6.66 4.90 -13.04
CA PRO A 206 7.34 6.17 -12.71
C PRO A 206 6.56 7.06 -11.74
N GLU A 207 5.25 6.87 -11.65
CA GLU A 207 4.37 7.65 -10.78
C GLU A 207 4.13 6.98 -9.41
N ARG A 208 4.59 5.73 -9.20
CA ARG A 208 4.36 5.00 -7.95
C ARG A 208 5.63 4.91 -7.12
N ALA A 209 5.58 5.42 -5.90
CA ALA A 209 6.56 5.11 -4.87
C ALA A 209 6.21 3.80 -4.17
N MET A 210 7.20 2.99 -3.84
CA MET A 210 7.02 1.76 -3.07
C MET A 210 7.96 1.73 -1.88
N ILE A 211 7.43 1.39 -0.70
CA ILE A 211 8.21 1.07 0.49
C ILE A 211 8.04 -0.42 0.74
N VAL A 212 9.13 -1.15 0.76
CA VAL A 212 9.15 -2.60 1.02
C VAL A 212 9.83 -2.86 2.35
N VAL A 213 9.06 -3.28 3.33
CA VAL A 213 9.60 -3.77 4.61
C VAL A 213 9.88 -5.25 4.47
N THR A 214 11.13 -5.65 4.66
CA THR A 214 11.56 -7.05 4.52
C THR A 214 12.68 -7.41 5.48
N HIS A 215 12.80 -8.69 5.78
CA HIS A 215 13.92 -9.27 6.53
C HIS A 215 14.99 -9.86 5.61
N TYR A 216 14.71 -10.05 4.34
CA TYR A 216 15.63 -10.69 3.39
C TYR A 216 16.57 -9.67 2.76
N GLN A 217 17.86 -9.96 2.80
CA GLN A 217 18.93 -9.17 2.17
C GLN A 217 19.24 -9.62 0.74
N ARG A 218 18.30 -10.26 0.03
CA ARG A 218 18.58 -10.86 -1.28
C ARG A 218 17.76 -10.23 -2.38
#